data_7a4e7a5817a67c107fb8016015973b14
#
_entry.id   7a4e7a5817a67c107fb8016015973b14
#
_cell.length_a   1.000
_cell.length_b   1.000
_cell.length_c   1.000
_cell.angle_alpha   90.00
_cell.angle_beta   90.00
_cell.angle_gamma   90.00
#
_symmetry.space_group_name_H-M   'P 1'
#
loop_
_entity.id
_entity.type
_entity.pdbx_description
1 polymer ?
#
loop_
_entity_poly.entity_id
_entity_poly.type
_entity_poly.pdbx_seq_one_letter_code
_entity_poly.pdbx_strand_id
1 'polypeptide(L)'
;MDRKEFIKNEINQDPTDPFNHYLLGIEYQKEGAIDESLKQFEMIVSKFPDYVATYYTYANALLSANKEDRAEEIIQAGIQQAEKKGAAKALKELKQLLELNF
;
A
#
# COMPACT_ATOMS: atom_id res chain seq x y z
N MET A 1 -7.98 -10.12 22.70
CA MET A 1 -7.19 -10.14 21.45
C MET A 1 -7.13 -8.73 20.89
N ASP A 2 -5.95 -8.23 20.63
CA ASP A 2 -5.85 -6.91 20.05
C ASP A 2 -6.10 -6.96 18.53
N ARG A 3 -6.20 -5.78 17.91
CA ARG A 3 -6.54 -5.68 16.50
C ARG A 3 -5.50 -6.35 15.59
N LYS A 4 -4.22 -6.18 15.92
CA LYS A 4 -3.14 -6.77 15.12
C LYS A 4 -3.17 -8.30 15.17
N GLU A 5 -3.40 -8.87 16.34
CA GLU A 5 -3.53 -10.32 16.48
C GLU A 5 -4.73 -10.85 15.69
N PHE A 6 -5.86 -10.13 15.74
CA PHE A 6 -7.05 -10.50 14.97
C PHE A 6 -6.72 -10.52 13.47
N ILE A 7 -6.06 -9.48 12.97
CA ILE A 7 -5.70 -9.38 11.56
C ILE A 7 -4.75 -10.52 11.17
N LYS A 8 -3.75 -10.82 12.00
CA LYS A 8 -2.82 -11.93 11.73
C LYS A 8 -3.53 -13.27 11.67
N ASN A 9 -4.54 -13.47 12.52
CA ASN A 9 -5.33 -14.69 12.48
C ASN A 9 -6.11 -14.79 11.18
N GLU A 10 -6.68 -13.69 10.71
CA GLU A 10 -7.38 -13.66 9.43
C GLU A 10 -6.45 -13.99 8.27
N ILE A 11 -5.23 -13.46 8.30
CA ILE A 11 -4.21 -13.77 7.28
C ILE A 11 -3.87 -15.26 7.30
N ASN A 12 -3.75 -15.86 8.49
CA ASN A 12 -3.47 -17.28 8.59
C ASN A 12 -4.58 -18.14 8.00
N GLN A 13 -5.83 -17.69 8.13
CA GLN A 13 -6.97 -18.40 7.57
C GLN A 13 -7.06 -18.26 6.05
N ASP A 14 -6.73 -17.08 5.53
CA ASP A 14 -6.73 -16.84 4.09
C ASP A 14 -5.58 -15.90 3.71
N PRO A 15 -4.38 -16.43 3.47
CA PRO A 15 -3.22 -15.61 3.11
C PRO A 15 -3.30 -15.03 1.70
N THR A 16 -4.31 -15.42 0.90
CA THR A 16 -4.46 -14.94 -0.48
C THR A 16 -5.32 -13.69 -0.59
N ASP A 17 -5.88 -13.19 0.51
CA ASP A 17 -6.69 -11.99 0.52
C ASP A 17 -5.79 -10.77 0.81
N PRO A 18 -5.52 -9.91 -0.19
CA PRO A 18 -4.63 -8.76 0.01
C PRO A 18 -5.16 -7.75 1.01
N PHE A 19 -6.47 -7.69 1.24
CA PHE A 19 -7.07 -6.73 2.16
C PHE A 19 -6.53 -6.89 3.58
N ASN A 20 -6.39 -8.12 4.06
CA ASN A 20 -5.90 -8.36 5.41
C ASN A 20 -4.41 -8.01 5.55
N HIS A 21 -3.63 -8.28 4.51
CA HIS A 21 -2.22 -7.85 4.48
C HIS A 21 -2.13 -6.32 4.52
N TYR A 22 -3.02 -5.66 3.79
CA TYR A 22 -3.09 -4.20 3.77
C TYR A 22 -3.42 -3.65 5.16
N LEU A 23 -4.41 -4.23 5.83
CA LEU A 23 -4.77 -3.82 7.19
C LEU A 23 -3.60 -3.98 8.16
N LEU A 24 -2.81 -5.05 8.00
CA LEU A 24 -1.63 -5.25 8.85
C LEU A 24 -0.60 -4.14 8.63
N GLY A 25 -0.38 -3.76 7.38
CA GLY A 25 0.51 -2.63 7.07
C GLY A 25 0.05 -1.34 7.73
N ILE A 26 -1.25 -1.07 7.71
CA ILE A 26 -1.85 0.10 8.37
C ILE A 26 -1.62 0.05 9.89
N GLU A 27 -1.82 -1.13 10.51
CA GLU A 27 -1.61 -1.26 11.95
C GLU A 27 -0.14 -1.00 12.33
N TYR A 28 0.80 -1.48 11.54
CA TYR A 28 2.21 -1.17 11.75
C TYR A 28 2.48 0.34 11.67
N GLN A 29 1.86 1.03 10.71
CA GLN A 29 2.00 2.49 10.62
C GLN A 29 1.49 3.18 11.89
N LYS A 30 0.34 2.76 12.39
CA LYS A 30 -0.26 3.34 13.59
C LYS A 30 0.64 3.16 14.81
N GLU A 31 1.37 2.06 14.86
CA GLU A 31 2.29 1.77 15.97
C GLU A 31 3.63 2.49 15.81
N GLY A 32 3.86 3.15 14.69
CA GLY A 32 5.15 3.75 14.41
C GLY A 32 6.20 2.76 13.94
N ALA A 33 5.80 1.51 13.64
CA ALA A 33 6.68 0.48 13.12
C ALA A 33 6.82 0.63 11.60
N ILE A 34 7.55 1.66 11.20
CA ILE A 34 7.60 2.10 9.80
C ILE A 34 8.23 1.05 8.89
N ASP A 35 9.34 0.44 9.31
CA ASP A 35 10.02 -0.57 8.48
C ASP A 35 9.11 -1.78 8.22
N GLU A 36 8.39 -2.23 9.24
CA GLU A 36 7.45 -3.34 9.11
C GLU A 36 6.30 -2.97 8.18
N SER A 37 5.78 -1.74 8.26
CA SER A 37 4.71 -1.32 7.38
C SER A 37 5.17 -1.28 5.92
N LEU A 38 6.36 -0.75 5.67
CA LEU A 38 6.91 -0.70 4.31
C LEU A 38 7.12 -2.09 3.73
N LYS A 39 7.63 -3.04 4.54
CA LYS A 39 7.80 -4.42 4.09
C LYS A 39 6.46 -5.05 3.73
N GLN A 40 5.44 -4.79 4.51
CA GLN A 40 4.11 -5.34 4.28
C GLN A 40 3.54 -4.81 2.96
N PHE A 41 3.61 -3.49 2.73
CA PHE A 41 3.12 -2.89 1.49
C PHE A 41 3.92 -3.36 0.28
N GLU A 42 5.24 -3.51 0.42
CA GLU A 42 6.08 -4.02 -0.68
C GLU A 42 5.65 -5.43 -1.07
N MET A 43 5.39 -6.28 -0.09
CA MET A 43 4.92 -7.64 -0.35
C MET A 43 3.60 -7.62 -1.14
N ILE A 44 2.68 -6.71 -0.78
CA ILE A 44 1.39 -6.63 -1.46
C ILE A 44 1.56 -6.23 -2.92
N VAL A 45 2.35 -5.19 -3.21
CA VAL A 45 2.51 -4.75 -4.61
C VAL A 45 3.24 -5.81 -5.44
N SER A 46 4.08 -6.64 -4.81
CA SER A 46 4.77 -7.73 -5.50
C SER A 46 3.85 -8.91 -5.78
N LYS A 47 3.05 -9.33 -4.81
CA LYS A 47 2.22 -10.53 -4.92
C LYS A 47 0.81 -10.27 -5.41
N PHE A 48 0.28 -9.08 -5.14
CA PHE A 48 -1.09 -8.70 -5.51
C PHE A 48 -1.06 -7.35 -6.23
N PRO A 49 -0.38 -7.27 -7.39
CA PRO A 49 -0.19 -5.98 -8.07
C PRO A 49 -1.48 -5.30 -8.51
N ASP A 50 -2.57 -6.06 -8.64
CA ASP A 50 -3.86 -5.52 -9.03
C ASP A 50 -4.69 -5.00 -7.85
N TYR A 51 -4.18 -5.12 -6.62
CA TYR A 51 -4.85 -4.54 -5.46
C TYR A 51 -4.48 -3.06 -5.37
N VAL A 52 -5.27 -2.23 -6.05
CA VAL A 52 -4.92 -0.84 -6.36
C VAL A 52 -4.78 0.04 -5.12
N ALA A 53 -5.57 -0.24 -4.07
CA ALA A 53 -5.58 0.58 -2.85
C ALA A 53 -4.21 0.75 -2.19
N THR A 54 -3.33 -0.24 -2.32
CA THR A 54 -2.04 -0.23 -1.65
C THR A 54 -1.10 0.87 -2.16
N TYR A 55 -1.17 1.18 -3.47
CA TYR A 55 -0.18 2.07 -4.09
C TYR A 55 -0.18 3.46 -3.48
N TYR A 56 -1.36 4.04 -3.28
CA TYR A 56 -1.48 5.37 -2.68
C TYR A 56 -0.93 5.39 -1.24
N THR A 57 -1.34 4.43 -0.45
CA THR A 57 -0.93 4.32 0.95
C THR A 57 0.58 4.07 1.08
N TYR A 58 1.10 3.16 0.25
CA TYR A 58 2.52 2.83 0.25
C TYR A 58 3.35 4.04 -0.19
N ALA A 59 2.93 4.73 -1.26
CA ALA A 59 3.65 5.91 -1.73
C ALA A 59 3.71 6.99 -0.66
N ASN A 60 2.61 7.25 0.05
CA ASN A 60 2.62 8.22 1.13
C ASN A 60 3.54 7.80 2.28
N ALA A 61 3.57 6.52 2.61
CA ALA A 61 4.48 6.00 3.63
C ALA A 61 5.95 6.21 3.22
N LEU A 62 6.25 5.96 1.95
CA LEU A 62 7.61 6.17 1.41
C LEU A 62 8.00 7.64 1.45
N LEU A 63 7.09 8.53 1.07
CA LEU A 63 7.34 9.98 1.12
C LEU A 63 7.61 10.43 2.56
N SER A 64 6.82 9.93 3.51
CA SER A 64 7.02 10.25 4.92
C SER A 64 8.35 9.75 5.46
N ALA A 65 8.87 8.68 4.87
CA ALA A 65 10.17 8.09 5.24
C ALA A 65 11.33 8.68 4.43
N ASN A 66 11.07 9.73 3.63
CA ASN A 66 12.05 10.38 2.77
C ASN A 66 12.65 9.44 1.72
N LYS A 67 11.87 8.47 1.25
CA LYS A 67 12.26 7.53 0.20
C LYS A 67 11.58 7.94 -1.11
N GLU A 68 11.95 9.11 -1.61
CA GLU A 68 11.25 9.76 -2.73
C GLU A 68 11.36 9.01 -4.04
N ASP A 69 12.53 8.46 -4.35
CA ASP A 69 12.72 7.73 -5.61
C ASP A 69 11.79 6.52 -5.68
N ARG A 70 11.74 5.75 -4.59
CA ARG A 70 10.86 4.59 -4.54
C ARG A 70 9.40 5.01 -4.58
N ALA A 71 9.05 6.12 -3.91
CA ALA A 71 7.69 6.64 -3.93
C ALA A 71 7.24 6.94 -5.36
N GLU A 72 8.08 7.58 -6.15
CA GLU A 72 7.76 7.88 -7.54
C GLU A 72 7.50 6.60 -8.34
N GLU A 73 8.35 5.60 -8.17
CA GLU A 73 8.17 4.29 -8.84
C GLU A 73 6.82 3.67 -8.48
N ILE A 74 6.47 3.72 -7.20
CA ILE A 74 5.22 3.12 -6.71
C ILE A 74 4.00 3.89 -7.24
N ILE A 75 4.07 5.21 -7.30
CA ILE A 75 2.99 6.02 -7.88
C ILE A 75 2.79 5.66 -9.34
N GLN A 76 3.88 5.57 -10.12
CA GLN A 76 3.79 5.25 -11.55
C GLN A 76 3.21 3.85 -11.76
N ALA A 77 3.65 2.88 -10.96
CA ALA A 77 3.10 1.52 -11.03
C ALA A 77 1.61 1.51 -10.68
N GLY A 78 1.23 2.27 -9.66
CA GLY A 78 -0.17 2.38 -9.25
C GLY A 78 -1.05 3.01 -10.32
N ILE A 79 -0.54 4.02 -11.01
CA ILE A 79 -1.27 4.66 -12.13
C ILE A 79 -1.56 3.62 -13.22
N GLN A 80 -0.56 2.83 -13.58
CA GLN A 80 -0.74 1.79 -14.59
C GLN A 80 -1.80 0.76 -14.18
N GLN A 81 -1.74 0.31 -12.93
CA GLN A 81 -2.72 -0.66 -12.43
C GLN A 81 -4.12 -0.07 -12.34
N ALA A 82 -4.24 1.19 -11.91
CA ALA A 82 -5.53 1.86 -11.82
C ALA A 82 -6.16 2.03 -13.20
N GLU A 83 -5.35 2.35 -14.22
CA GLU A 83 -5.81 2.43 -15.60
C GLU A 83 -6.31 1.09 -16.10
N LYS A 84 -5.56 0.02 -15.87
CA LYS A 84 -5.94 -1.32 -16.29
C LYS A 84 -7.26 -1.76 -15.67
N LYS A 85 -7.50 -1.39 -14.42
CA LYS A 85 -8.70 -1.80 -13.70
C LYS A 85 -9.87 -0.84 -13.87
N GLY A 86 -9.65 0.31 -14.51
CA GLY A 86 -10.68 1.34 -14.61
C GLY A 86 -11.02 1.95 -13.25
N ALA A 87 -10.06 1.98 -12.32
CA ALA A 87 -10.26 2.52 -10.98
C ALA A 87 -10.09 4.04 -11.00
N ALA A 88 -11.12 4.75 -11.44
CA ALA A 88 -11.04 6.19 -11.75
C ALA A 88 -10.66 7.04 -10.54
N LYS A 89 -11.18 6.74 -9.36
CA LYS A 89 -10.87 7.50 -8.15
C LYS A 89 -9.42 7.33 -7.74
N ALA A 90 -8.95 6.08 -7.73
CA ALA A 90 -7.56 5.78 -7.40
C ALA A 90 -6.60 6.42 -8.39
N LEU A 91 -6.95 6.38 -9.68
CA LEU A 91 -6.15 6.99 -10.73
C LEU A 91 -5.99 8.48 -10.50
N LYS A 92 -7.10 9.16 -10.20
CA LYS A 92 -7.09 10.60 -9.94
C LYS A 92 -6.21 10.94 -8.73
N GLU A 93 -6.37 10.18 -7.64
CA GLU A 93 -5.61 10.42 -6.42
C GLU A 93 -4.11 10.21 -6.63
N LEU A 94 -3.74 9.17 -7.37
CA LEU A 94 -2.33 8.89 -7.66
C LEU A 94 -1.72 9.95 -8.57
N LYS A 95 -2.45 10.42 -9.57
CA LYS A 95 -1.97 11.49 -10.44
C LYS A 95 -1.76 12.79 -9.67
N GLN A 96 -2.68 13.12 -8.75
CA GLN A 96 -2.53 14.28 -7.89
C GLN A 96 -1.30 14.16 -6.99
N LEU A 97 -1.08 12.98 -6.43
CA LEU A 97 0.08 12.75 -5.58
C LEU A 97 1.38 12.94 -6.36
N LEU A 98 1.40 12.46 -7.59
CA LEU A 98 2.55 12.63 -8.48
C LEU A 98 2.82 14.13 -8.73
N GLU A 99 1.79 14.88 -9.09
CA GLU A 99 1.91 16.33 -9.38
C GLU A 99 2.41 17.10 -8.16
N LEU A 100 1.91 16.80 -6.97
CA LEU A 100 2.22 17.55 -5.76
C LEU A 100 3.64 17.31 -5.26
N ASN A 101 4.27 16.21 -5.62
CA ASN A 101 5.56 15.81 -5.05
C ASN A 101 6.70 15.73 -6.06
N PHE A 102 6.40 15.75 -7.34
CA PHE A 102 7.41 15.56 -8.39
C PHE A 102 7.20 16.53 -9.60
#